data_ee4bfd82f20cb77cd37bbb58ace16a28
#
_entry.id   ee4bfd82f20cb77cd37bbb58ace16a28
#
_cell.length_a   1.000
_cell.length_b   1.000
_cell.length_c   1.000
_cell.angle_alpha   90.00
_cell.angle_beta   90.00
_cell.angle_gamma   90.00
#
_symmetry.space_group_name_H-M   'P 1'
#
loop_
_entity.id
_entity.type
_entity.pdbx_description
1 polymer ?
#
loop_
_entity_poly.entity_id
_entity_poly.type
_entity_poly.pdbx_seq_one_letter_code
_entity_poly.pdbx_strand_id
1 'polypeptide(L)'
;MVVFATFTSAGVVRRALTQAGFVVKRFPALLEKRDDARLEKNMTLLVEGNYAPWNRLAASATSPNVIVVGAGIAGASTSWALSKQGFNVTLVEKAAEAAQEASGNLAGLMMPALATDQSSFAEYFIQAYLYSIQHAKTLAQSHQFNFSQTGIIQLAFNDRQQTRQKNWLELEHVADLLEWVSQEQVMALSGLDFSCSGVYFKEAAWLSPYLYVKSHIHACKASINCLFNCYVNQLHYEQGLWKLYDQHQHLIAEAPTLILANASDATRLLGQFSSVLPLSLRTVRGQVSALENHARISQLKLPVCYDGYITPVINGKII
;
A
#
# COMPACT_ATOMS: atom_id res chain seq x y z
N MET A 1 15.25 4.99 13.89
CA MET A 1 14.39 3.96 14.51
C MET A 1 13.79 3.12 13.42
N VAL A 2 14.09 1.82 13.34
CA VAL A 2 13.37 0.92 12.45
C VAL A 2 12.30 0.24 13.30
N VAL A 3 11.05 0.62 13.11
CA VAL A 3 9.92 -0.10 13.71
C VAL A 3 9.45 -1.11 12.68
N PHE A 4 9.66 -2.40 12.95
CA PHE A 4 8.99 -3.46 12.21
C PHE A 4 7.66 -3.76 12.89
N ALA A 5 6.58 -3.32 12.28
CA ALA A 5 5.28 -3.86 12.57
C ALA A 5 5.01 -4.97 11.57
N THR A 6 4.95 -6.22 12.02
CA THR A 6 4.46 -7.32 11.20
C THR A 6 3.04 -7.64 11.63
N PHE A 7 2.11 -7.58 10.68
CA PHE A 7 0.70 -7.89 10.89
C PHE A 7 0.41 -9.40 10.85
N THR A 8 1.45 -10.24 10.80
CA THR A 8 1.26 -11.69 10.83
C THR A 8 1.76 -12.28 12.13
N SER A 9 0.87 -12.94 12.86
CA SER A 9 1.19 -13.78 14.01
C SER A 9 1.59 -15.20 13.61
N ALA A 10 1.80 -15.46 12.31
CA ALA A 10 2.16 -16.79 11.82
C ALA A 10 3.37 -17.36 12.57
N GLY A 11 3.26 -18.60 13.02
CA GLY A 11 4.32 -19.24 13.82
C GLY A 11 5.67 -19.28 13.13
N VAL A 12 5.69 -19.33 11.80
CA VAL A 12 6.91 -19.28 10.98
C VAL A 12 7.62 -17.94 11.14
N VAL A 13 6.89 -16.84 11.02
CA VAL A 13 7.46 -15.47 11.15
C VAL A 13 7.97 -15.24 12.56
N ARG A 14 7.21 -15.65 13.59
CA ARG A 14 7.67 -15.52 14.98
C ARG A 14 8.93 -16.32 15.26
N ARG A 15 9.03 -17.57 14.77
CA ARG A 15 10.23 -18.39 14.92
C ARG A 15 11.42 -17.76 14.21
N ALA A 16 11.25 -17.29 12.99
CA ALA A 16 12.30 -16.61 12.23
C ALA A 16 12.81 -15.35 12.96
N LEU A 17 11.91 -14.54 13.49
CA LEU A 17 12.26 -13.36 14.28
C LEU A 17 12.99 -13.74 15.57
N THR A 18 12.53 -14.78 16.29
CA THR A 18 13.22 -15.26 17.50
C THR A 18 14.61 -15.81 17.16
N GLN A 19 14.76 -16.56 16.07
CA GLN A 19 16.06 -17.06 15.61
C GLN A 19 17.00 -15.92 15.20
N ALA A 20 16.45 -14.83 14.69
CA ALA A 20 17.20 -13.61 14.37
C ALA A 20 17.54 -12.76 15.61
N GLY A 21 17.28 -13.25 16.83
CA GLY A 21 17.62 -12.58 18.08
C GLY A 21 16.59 -11.57 18.59
N PHE A 22 15.39 -11.55 18.02
CA PHE A 22 14.32 -10.65 18.48
C PHE A 22 13.50 -11.29 19.61
N VAL A 23 13.18 -10.50 20.64
CA VAL A 23 12.17 -10.88 21.64
C VAL A 23 10.80 -10.53 21.08
N VAL A 24 10.01 -11.56 20.82
CA VAL A 24 8.69 -11.44 20.22
C VAL A 24 7.63 -11.42 21.31
N LYS A 25 6.99 -10.29 21.56
CA LYS A 25 5.82 -10.17 22.46
C LYS A 25 4.54 -10.00 21.65
N ARG A 26 3.46 -10.55 22.16
CA ARG A 26 2.11 -10.36 21.62
C ARG A 26 1.44 -9.22 22.36
N PHE A 27 0.74 -8.38 21.62
CA PHE A 27 -0.11 -7.34 22.19
C PHE A 27 -1.54 -7.54 21.70
N PRO A 28 -2.55 -7.29 22.54
CA PRO A 28 -3.93 -7.27 22.09
C PRO A 28 -4.12 -6.18 21.04
N ALA A 29 -4.90 -6.47 20.01
CA ALA A 29 -5.29 -5.48 19.03
C ALA A 29 -6.16 -4.39 19.69
N LEU A 30 -5.96 -3.14 19.27
CA LEU A 30 -6.60 -1.95 19.83
C LEU A 30 -8.12 -1.84 19.59
N LEU A 31 -8.75 -2.83 18.94
CA LEU A 31 -10.18 -2.84 18.66
C LEU A 31 -10.90 -3.87 19.52
N GLU A 32 -11.74 -3.35 20.41
CA GLU A 32 -12.61 -4.11 21.27
C GLU A 32 -13.64 -4.97 20.52
N LYS A 33 -13.84 -6.15 21.09
CA LYS A 33 -14.95 -7.09 20.99
C LYS A 33 -14.86 -8.20 19.94
N ARG A 34 -14.41 -9.32 20.42
CA ARG A 34 -15.01 -10.68 20.52
C ARG A 34 -13.92 -11.68 20.86
N ASP A 35 -14.05 -12.29 22.03
CA ASP A 35 -13.18 -13.31 22.62
C ASP A 35 -11.76 -12.87 22.97
N ASP A 36 -11.49 -12.66 24.25
CA ASP A 36 -10.19 -12.31 24.83
C ASP A 36 -9.03 -13.21 24.39
N ALA A 37 -9.32 -14.46 24.03
CA ALA A 37 -8.32 -15.40 23.53
C ALA A 37 -7.86 -15.15 22.08
N ARG A 38 -8.61 -14.41 21.27
CA ARG A 38 -8.25 -14.07 19.87
C ARG A 38 -7.45 -12.79 19.76
N LEU A 39 -7.64 -11.84 20.65
CA LEU A 39 -6.96 -10.55 20.68
C LEU A 39 -5.46 -10.66 21.00
N GLU A 40 -5.08 -11.65 21.83
CA GLU A 40 -3.67 -11.90 22.15
C GLU A 40 -2.84 -12.46 20.98
N LYS A 41 -3.47 -12.92 19.91
CA LYS A 41 -2.78 -13.58 18.81
C LYS A 41 -2.20 -12.67 17.76
N ASN A 42 -2.50 -11.38 17.75
CA ASN A 42 -2.50 -10.63 16.50
C ASN A 42 -1.48 -9.50 16.35
N MET A 43 -0.77 -9.10 17.39
CA MET A 43 0.28 -8.09 17.27
C MET A 43 1.58 -8.58 17.89
N THR A 44 2.60 -8.68 17.07
CA THR A 44 3.95 -9.02 17.52
C THR A 44 4.78 -7.74 17.58
N LEU A 45 5.03 -7.24 18.77
CA LEU A 45 5.96 -6.15 18.99
C LEU A 45 7.32 -6.71 19.36
N LEU A 46 8.36 -6.21 18.72
CA LEU A 46 9.73 -6.57 19.02
C LEU A 46 10.21 -5.70 20.20
N VAL A 47 10.41 -6.29 21.36
CA VAL A 47 10.85 -5.57 22.56
C VAL A 47 11.99 -6.33 23.20
N GLU A 48 13.17 -5.75 23.19
CA GLU A 48 14.42 -6.19 23.83
C GLU A 48 15.15 -7.38 23.21
N GLY A 49 16.38 -7.17 22.87
CA GLY A 49 17.39 -8.10 22.41
C GLY A 49 18.74 -7.39 22.27
N ASN A 50 19.82 -8.12 22.04
CA ASN A 50 21.11 -7.53 21.66
C ASN A 50 21.03 -7.07 20.20
N TYR A 51 20.42 -5.90 19.98
CA TYR A 51 20.24 -5.34 18.66
C TYR A 51 21.36 -4.38 18.31
N ALA A 52 21.67 -4.33 17.03
CA ALA A 52 22.37 -3.19 16.49
C ALA A 52 21.60 -1.90 16.83
N PRO A 53 22.27 -0.76 17.02
CA PRO A 53 21.63 0.49 17.48
C PRO A 53 20.40 0.92 16.68
N TRP A 54 20.34 0.58 15.40
CA TRP A 54 19.23 0.85 14.49
C TRP A 54 17.99 -0.04 14.70
N ASN A 55 18.09 -1.11 15.51
CA ASN A 55 16.96 -2.01 15.87
C ASN A 55 16.26 -1.60 17.17
N ARG A 56 16.77 -0.65 17.90
CA ARG A 56 16.18 -0.25 19.17
C ARG A 56 14.96 0.62 18.92
N LEU A 57 13.88 0.34 19.65
CA LEU A 57 12.81 1.33 19.80
C LEU A 57 13.46 2.56 20.44
N ALA A 58 13.74 3.58 19.64
CA ALA A 58 14.18 4.84 20.19
C ALA A 58 13.05 5.43 21.02
N ALA A 59 13.37 6.07 22.15
CA ALA A 59 12.50 7.03 22.77
C ALA A 59 12.01 8.01 21.69
N SER A 60 10.77 8.51 21.81
CA SER A 60 10.09 9.36 20.82
C SER A 60 11.07 10.30 20.10
N ALA A 61 10.96 10.37 18.79
CA ALA A 61 11.86 11.17 17.96
C ALA A 61 11.98 12.57 18.56
N THR A 62 13.17 12.90 19.05
CA THR A 62 13.47 14.21 19.64
C THR A 62 13.57 15.31 18.56
N SER A 63 13.59 14.91 17.30
CA SER A 63 13.70 15.79 16.14
C SER A 63 12.55 15.53 15.16
N PRO A 64 11.90 16.56 14.64
CA PRO A 64 10.82 16.42 13.66
C PRO A 64 11.32 16.06 12.25
N ASN A 65 12.63 15.87 12.04
CA ASN A 65 13.19 15.63 10.71
C ASN A 65 13.14 14.15 10.33
N VAL A 66 12.59 13.87 9.15
CA VAL A 66 12.41 12.51 8.62
C VAL A 66 12.84 12.48 7.16
N ILE A 67 13.58 11.44 6.77
CA ILE A 67 13.83 11.15 5.35
C ILE A 67 12.90 10.02 4.92
N VAL A 68 12.28 10.18 3.75
CA VAL A 68 11.50 9.15 3.05
C VAL A 68 12.17 8.87 1.71
N VAL A 69 12.55 7.63 1.45
CA VAL A 69 13.18 7.20 0.18
C VAL A 69 12.14 6.52 -0.70
N GLY A 70 11.96 7.06 -1.90
CA GLY A 70 10.99 6.61 -2.90
C GLY A 70 9.74 7.49 -2.93
N ALA A 71 9.47 8.12 -4.08
CA ALA A 71 8.31 8.98 -4.33
C ALA A 71 7.19 8.27 -5.10
N GLY A 72 6.99 6.97 -4.86
CA GLY A 72 5.80 6.24 -5.25
C GLY A 72 4.62 6.52 -4.30
N ILE A 73 3.51 5.78 -4.44
CA ILE A 73 2.29 5.97 -3.65
C ILE A 73 2.57 5.83 -2.14
N ALA A 74 3.39 4.87 -1.74
CA ALA A 74 3.74 4.64 -0.34
C ALA A 74 4.52 5.82 0.24
N GLY A 75 5.57 6.30 -0.45
CA GLY A 75 6.40 7.41 0.03
C GLY A 75 5.66 8.74 0.04
N ALA A 76 4.87 9.03 -0.99
CA ALA A 76 4.09 10.26 -1.08
C ALA A 76 3.00 10.35 0.01
N SER A 77 2.24 9.27 0.22
CA SER A 77 1.21 9.23 1.27
C SER A 77 1.80 9.29 2.68
N THR A 78 2.94 8.60 2.91
CA THR A 78 3.68 8.68 4.17
C THR A 78 4.20 10.09 4.42
N SER A 79 4.79 10.74 3.41
CA SER A 79 5.29 12.11 3.51
C SER A 79 4.16 13.09 3.82
N TRP A 80 3.02 12.92 3.17
CA TRP A 80 1.83 13.72 3.45
C TRP A 80 1.36 13.53 4.90
N ALA A 81 1.23 12.29 5.36
CA ALA A 81 0.76 11.99 6.71
C ALA A 81 1.70 12.56 7.79
N LEU A 82 3.01 12.43 7.60
CA LEU A 82 4.03 12.99 8.50
C LEU A 82 3.99 14.52 8.50
N SER A 83 3.85 15.15 7.34
CA SER A 83 3.77 16.61 7.24
C SER A 83 2.54 17.17 7.98
N LYS A 84 1.41 16.45 7.96
CA LYS A 84 0.21 16.81 8.71
C LYS A 84 0.39 16.70 10.22
N GLN A 85 1.35 15.89 10.67
CA GLN A 85 1.74 15.76 12.08
C GLN A 85 2.88 16.71 12.48
N GLY A 86 3.30 17.62 11.60
CA GLY A 86 4.32 18.63 11.89
C GLY A 86 5.76 18.17 11.68
N PHE A 87 5.99 17.03 11.01
CA PHE A 87 7.33 16.61 10.64
C PHE A 87 7.86 17.36 9.43
N ASN A 88 9.16 17.65 9.44
CA ASN A 88 9.91 18.14 8.30
C ASN A 88 10.37 16.94 7.46
N VAL A 89 9.81 16.73 6.31
CA VAL A 89 10.07 15.56 5.48
C VAL A 89 11.01 15.90 4.34
N THR A 90 12.09 15.15 4.19
CA THR A 90 12.89 15.11 2.96
C THR A 90 12.52 13.86 2.18
N LEU A 91 11.85 14.04 1.05
CA LEU A 91 11.46 12.98 0.13
C LEU A 91 12.52 12.82 -0.96
N VAL A 92 13.18 11.68 -1.02
CA VAL A 92 14.27 11.38 -1.96
C VAL A 92 13.79 10.41 -3.03
N GLU A 93 13.97 10.76 -4.30
CA GLU A 93 13.55 9.94 -5.44
C GLU A 93 14.67 9.85 -6.49
N LYS A 94 14.92 8.64 -6.99
CA LYS A 94 15.93 8.37 -8.01
C LYS A 94 15.59 8.96 -9.38
N ALA A 95 14.30 9.02 -9.72
CA ALA A 95 13.81 9.53 -10.99
C ALA A 95 13.73 11.07 -11.00
N ALA A 96 13.54 11.63 -12.19
CA ALA A 96 13.39 13.08 -12.37
C ALA A 96 12.08 13.64 -11.79
N GLU A 97 11.09 12.77 -11.55
CA GLU A 97 9.83 13.13 -10.93
C GLU A 97 9.22 11.93 -10.16
N ALA A 98 8.21 12.19 -9.36
CA ALA A 98 7.50 11.17 -8.59
C ALA A 98 6.68 10.23 -9.48
N ALA A 99 6.38 9.04 -8.98
CA ALA A 99 5.50 8.05 -9.60
C ALA A 99 5.98 7.51 -10.97
N GLN A 100 7.27 7.25 -11.12
CA GLN A 100 7.83 6.75 -12.40
C GLN A 100 7.85 5.22 -12.52
N GLU A 101 7.60 4.49 -11.43
CA GLU A 101 7.53 3.03 -11.41
C GLU A 101 6.06 2.54 -11.39
N ALA A 102 5.73 1.53 -10.58
CA ALA A 102 4.38 0.98 -10.48
C ALA A 102 3.28 2.02 -10.19
N SER A 103 3.62 3.10 -9.50
CA SER A 103 2.70 4.23 -9.24
C SER A 103 2.48 5.16 -10.44
N GLY A 104 3.17 4.94 -11.55
CA GLY A 104 3.02 5.70 -12.80
C GLY A 104 1.87 5.23 -13.70
N ASN A 105 1.13 4.23 -13.30
CA ASN A 105 0.00 3.72 -14.07
C ASN A 105 -1.08 4.79 -14.27
N LEU A 106 -1.74 4.73 -15.42
CA LEU A 106 -2.84 5.64 -15.76
C LEU A 106 -4.09 5.40 -14.91
N ALA A 107 -4.33 4.14 -14.55
CA ALA A 107 -5.41 3.74 -13.66
C ALA A 107 -4.98 2.63 -12.71
N GLY A 108 -5.49 2.69 -11.49
CA GLY A 108 -5.35 1.66 -10.47
C GLY A 108 -6.66 1.47 -9.74
N LEU A 109 -6.91 0.25 -9.29
CA LEU A 109 -8.12 -0.11 -8.59
C LEU A 109 -7.91 -0.02 -7.07
N MET A 110 -8.89 0.54 -6.39
CA MET A 110 -8.98 0.58 -4.93
C MET A 110 -10.06 -0.40 -4.50
N MET A 111 -9.63 -1.59 -4.12
CA MET A 111 -10.51 -2.65 -3.61
C MET A 111 -9.79 -3.44 -2.53
N PRO A 112 -10.51 -4.06 -1.58
CA PRO A 112 -9.86 -4.81 -0.51
C PRO A 112 -9.26 -6.12 -1.03
N ALA A 113 -8.09 -6.48 -0.49
CA ALA A 113 -7.56 -7.82 -0.66
C ALA A 113 -8.25 -8.77 0.33
N LEU A 114 -9.29 -9.45 -0.13
CA LEU A 114 -10.04 -10.37 0.71
C LEU A 114 -9.31 -11.71 0.87
N ALA A 115 -9.09 -12.10 2.10
CA ALA A 115 -8.69 -13.45 2.47
C ALA A 115 -9.93 -14.24 2.94
N THR A 116 -9.90 -15.56 2.80
CA THR A 116 -10.97 -16.45 3.27
C THR A 116 -10.87 -16.76 4.76
N ASP A 117 -9.78 -16.32 5.40
CA ASP A 117 -9.56 -16.43 6.84
C ASP A 117 -9.95 -15.11 7.54
N GLN A 118 -10.45 -15.21 8.75
CA GLN A 118 -10.73 -14.07 9.63
C GLN A 118 -9.44 -13.65 10.36
N SER A 119 -8.35 -13.46 9.62
CA SER A 119 -7.09 -13.04 10.22
C SER A 119 -7.10 -11.53 10.44
N SER A 120 -6.37 -11.06 11.45
CA SER A 120 -6.17 -9.62 11.66
C SER A 120 -5.48 -8.93 10.49
N PHE A 121 -4.83 -9.70 9.64
CA PHE A 121 -4.30 -9.22 8.37
C PHE A 121 -5.44 -8.83 7.42
N ALA A 122 -6.47 -9.67 7.28
CA ALA A 122 -7.65 -9.37 6.47
C ALA A 122 -8.40 -8.14 7.02
N GLU A 123 -8.62 -8.08 8.33
CA GLU A 123 -9.26 -6.92 8.98
C GLU A 123 -8.48 -5.62 8.75
N TYR A 124 -7.15 -5.67 8.91
CA TYR A 124 -6.30 -4.51 8.62
C TYR A 124 -6.45 -4.00 7.18
N PHE A 125 -6.43 -4.90 6.20
CA PHE A 125 -6.57 -4.49 4.80
C PHE A 125 -7.93 -3.90 4.49
N ILE A 126 -9.00 -4.36 5.13
CA ILE A 126 -10.33 -3.76 4.98
C ILE A 126 -10.35 -2.35 5.57
N GLN A 127 -9.82 -2.17 6.78
CA GLN A 127 -9.74 -0.85 7.41
C GLN A 127 -8.85 0.11 6.60
N ALA A 128 -7.70 -0.36 6.13
CA ALA A 128 -6.81 0.42 5.26
C ALA A 128 -7.48 0.80 3.94
N TYR A 129 -8.27 -0.10 3.36
CA TYR A 129 -9.06 0.15 2.16
C TYR A 129 -10.11 1.24 2.40
N LEU A 130 -10.94 1.11 3.43
CA LEU A 130 -11.98 2.09 3.76
C LEU A 130 -11.39 3.47 4.06
N TYR A 131 -10.29 3.49 4.83
CA TYR A 131 -9.54 4.73 5.08
C TYR A 131 -9.03 5.35 3.77
N SER A 132 -8.45 4.53 2.87
CA SER A 132 -7.89 5.00 1.61
C SER A 132 -8.95 5.58 0.68
N ILE A 133 -10.14 4.98 0.61
CA ILE A 133 -11.28 5.52 -0.15
C ILE A 133 -11.69 6.89 0.40
N GLN A 134 -11.87 6.99 1.72
CA GLN A 134 -12.27 8.25 2.35
C GLN A 134 -11.20 9.33 2.18
N HIS A 135 -9.92 8.95 2.30
CA HIS A 135 -8.81 9.86 2.08
C HIS A 135 -8.76 10.35 0.62
N ALA A 136 -8.92 9.45 -0.36
CA ALA A 136 -8.97 9.84 -1.76
C ALA A 136 -10.13 10.80 -2.07
N LYS A 137 -11.32 10.55 -1.52
CA LYS A 137 -12.47 11.47 -1.61
C LYS A 137 -12.13 12.86 -1.07
N THR A 138 -11.53 12.92 0.10
CA THR A 138 -11.17 14.20 0.75
C THR A 138 -10.09 14.93 -0.06
N LEU A 139 -9.09 14.22 -0.55
CA LEU A 139 -8.03 14.81 -1.34
C LEU A 139 -8.56 15.32 -2.70
N ALA A 140 -9.52 14.61 -3.31
CA ALA A 140 -10.14 14.99 -4.57
C ALA A 140 -10.97 16.29 -4.49
N GLN A 141 -11.40 16.70 -3.31
CA GLN A 141 -12.11 17.97 -3.11
C GLN A 141 -11.21 19.20 -3.35
N SER A 142 -9.92 19.07 -3.11
CA SER A 142 -8.94 20.16 -3.19
C SER A 142 -7.90 19.99 -4.30
N HIS A 143 -7.80 18.78 -4.87
CA HIS A 143 -6.79 18.44 -5.88
C HIS A 143 -7.44 17.67 -7.02
N GLN A 144 -7.15 18.11 -8.25
CA GLN A 144 -7.71 17.44 -9.44
C GLN A 144 -6.89 16.19 -9.78
N PHE A 145 -7.50 15.03 -9.61
CA PHE A 145 -7.02 13.76 -10.15
C PHE A 145 -8.19 12.87 -10.52
N ASN A 146 -7.97 11.98 -11.47
CA ASN A 146 -9.00 11.05 -11.89
C ASN A 146 -9.30 10.09 -10.74
N PHE A 147 -10.45 10.23 -10.12
CA PHE A 147 -10.97 9.36 -9.06
C PHE A 147 -12.45 9.15 -9.29
N SER A 148 -12.89 7.90 -9.25
CA SER A 148 -14.31 7.57 -9.41
C SER A 148 -14.68 6.36 -8.55
N GLN A 149 -15.65 6.56 -7.67
CA GLN A 149 -16.20 5.51 -6.81
C GLN A 149 -17.48 4.96 -7.46
N THR A 150 -17.29 4.12 -8.46
CA THR A 150 -18.37 3.46 -9.19
C THR A 150 -18.68 2.06 -8.70
N GLY A 151 -17.90 1.58 -7.72
CA GLY A 151 -17.79 0.16 -7.43
C GLY A 151 -16.94 -0.57 -8.46
N ILE A 152 -16.68 -1.84 -8.20
CA ILE A 152 -15.90 -2.74 -9.06
C ILE A 152 -16.58 -4.10 -9.07
N ILE A 153 -16.69 -4.73 -10.22
CA ILE A 153 -17.16 -6.11 -10.32
C ILE A 153 -15.98 -7.04 -10.50
N GLN A 154 -15.89 -8.09 -9.69
CA GLN A 154 -15.00 -9.20 -9.91
C GLN A 154 -15.77 -10.41 -10.45
N LEU A 155 -15.51 -10.79 -11.69
CA LEU A 155 -16.20 -11.86 -12.37
C LEU A 155 -15.87 -13.24 -11.78
N ALA A 156 -16.89 -14.07 -11.68
CA ALA A 156 -16.76 -15.48 -11.30
C ALA A 156 -16.67 -16.36 -12.57
N PHE A 157 -15.61 -16.17 -13.34
CA PHE A 157 -15.43 -16.75 -14.68
C PHE A 157 -15.10 -18.25 -14.69
N ASN A 158 -14.96 -18.88 -13.52
CA ASN A 158 -14.81 -20.33 -13.36
C ASN A 158 -15.27 -20.78 -11.97
N ASP A 159 -15.45 -22.10 -11.77
CA ASP A 159 -15.97 -22.68 -10.53
C ASP A 159 -15.12 -22.33 -9.30
N ARG A 160 -13.81 -22.28 -9.45
CA ARG A 160 -12.88 -21.91 -8.37
C ARG A 160 -13.12 -20.47 -7.91
N GLN A 161 -13.27 -19.55 -8.83
CA GLN A 161 -13.56 -18.14 -8.51
C GLN A 161 -14.96 -18.01 -7.91
N GLN A 162 -15.94 -18.72 -8.45
CA GLN A 162 -17.29 -18.71 -7.92
C GLN A 162 -17.35 -19.19 -6.46
N THR A 163 -16.71 -20.31 -6.16
CA THR A 163 -16.63 -20.86 -4.79
C THR A 163 -15.92 -19.88 -3.85
N ARG A 164 -14.78 -19.35 -4.28
CA ARG A 164 -13.99 -18.38 -3.50
C ARG A 164 -14.80 -17.12 -3.19
N GLN A 165 -15.49 -16.59 -4.18
CA GLN A 165 -16.27 -15.36 -4.03
C GLN A 165 -17.51 -15.57 -3.16
N LYS A 166 -18.16 -16.74 -3.25
CA LYS A 166 -19.28 -17.08 -2.36
C LYS A 166 -18.82 -17.16 -0.90
N ASN A 167 -17.64 -17.73 -0.63
CA ASN A 167 -17.09 -17.77 0.72
C ASN A 167 -16.80 -16.37 1.29
N TRP A 168 -16.49 -15.38 0.45
CA TRP A 168 -16.34 -14.01 0.93
C TRP A 168 -17.64 -13.40 1.44
N LEU A 169 -18.78 -13.74 0.82
CA LEU A 169 -20.09 -13.22 1.22
C LEU A 169 -20.55 -13.79 2.58
N GLU A 170 -19.96 -14.90 3.03
CA GLU A 170 -20.22 -15.49 4.35
C GLU A 170 -19.43 -14.80 5.48
N LEU A 171 -18.50 -13.89 5.14
CA LEU A 171 -17.69 -13.17 6.10
C LEU A 171 -18.47 -11.96 6.65
N GLU A 172 -18.92 -12.04 7.90
CA GLU A 172 -19.73 -10.98 8.55
C GLU A 172 -19.13 -9.56 8.42
N HIS A 173 -17.81 -9.45 8.52
CA HIS A 173 -17.10 -8.17 8.54
C HIS A 173 -16.98 -7.49 7.16
N VAL A 174 -17.41 -8.13 6.09
CA VAL A 174 -17.43 -7.57 4.73
C VAL A 174 -18.80 -7.63 4.06
N ALA A 175 -19.81 -8.17 4.72
CA ALA A 175 -21.15 -8.37 4.16
C ALA A 175 -21.77 -7.09 3.58
N ASP A 176 -21.54 -5.95 4.24
CA ASP A 176 -22.04 -4.66 3.78
C ASP A 176 -21.27 -4.09 2.57
N LEU A 177 -20.06 -4.56 2.33
CA LEU A 177 -19.18 -4.08 1.26
C LEU A 177 -19.36 -4.83 -0.05
N LEU A 178 -19.93 -6.04 0.03
CA LEU A 178 -20.02 -6.99 -1.08
C LEU A 178 -21.47 -7.31 -1.43
N GLU A 179 -21.68 -7.64 -2.70
CA GLU A 179 -22.95 -8.13 -3.18
C GLU A 179 -22.71 -9.15 -4.30
N TRP A 180 -23.38 -10.31 -4.23
CA TRP A 180 -23.41 -11.23 -5.35
C TRP A 180 -24.32 -10.66 -6.44
N VAL A 181 -23.82 -10.59 -7.66
CA VAL A 181 -24.56 -10.10 -8.83
C VAL A 181 -24.68 -11.19 -9.90
N SER A 182 -25.91 -11.39 -10.39
CA SER A 182 -26.18 -12.30 -11.51
C SER A 182 -25.56 -11.77 -12.82
N GLN A 183 -25.55 -12.57 -13.87
CA GLN A 183 -25.08 -12.14 -15.20
C GLN A 183 -25.85 -10.90 -15.69
N GLU A 184 -27.19 -10.88 -15.52
CA GLU A 184 -28.03 -9.76 -15.92
C GLU A 184 -27.70 -8.49 -15.12
N GLN A 185 -27.42 -8.64 -13.83
CA GLN A 185 -27.01 -7.52 -12.98
C GLN A 185 -25.60 -7.03 -13.33
N VAL A 186 -24.65 -7.94 -13.67
CA VAL A 186 -23.35 -7.56 -14.20
C VAL A 186 -23.48 -6.72 -15.44
N MET A 187 -24.31 -7.15 -16.40
CA MET A 187 -24.58 -6.38 -17.62
C MET A 187 -25.22 -5.01 -17.33
N ALA A 188 -26.19 -4.95 -16.44
CA ALA A 188 -26.86 -3.71 -16.08
C ALA A 188 -25.92 -2.69 -15.42
N LEU A 189 -25.08 -3.14 -14.49
CA LEU A 189 -24.10 -2.34 -13.75
C LEU A 189 -22.93 -1.91 -14.63
N SER A 190 -22.34 -2.86 -15.35
CA SER A 190 -21.13 -2.62 -16.15
C SER A 190 -21.43 -1.96 -17.50
N GLY A 191 -22.62 -2.17 -18.05
CA GLY A 191 -22.99 -1.77 -19.41
C GLY A 191 -22.54 -2.75 -20.49
N LEU A 192 -21.90 -3.88 -20.13
CA LEU A 192 -21.41 -4.90 -21.07
C LEU A 192 -21.80 -6.30 -20.60
N ASP A 193 -22.09 -7.19 -21.54
CA ASP A 193 -22.34 -8.60 -21.27
C ASP A 193 -21.00 -9.36 -21.19
N PHE A 194 -20.66 -9.83 -19.99
CA PHE A 194 -19.49 -10.67 -19.73
C PHE A 194 -19.86 -12.17 -19.63
N SER A 195 -21.12 -12.54 -19.82
CA SER A 195 -21.63 -13.92 -19.71
C SER A 195 -21.27 -14.62 -18.38
N CYS A 196 -21.08 -13.84 -17.31
CA CYS A 196 -20.67 -14.31 -15.98
C CYS A 196 -21.41 -13.55 -14.88
N SER A 197 -21.64 -14.24 -13.77
CA SER A 197 -21.94 -13.63 -12.47
C SER A 197 -20.65 -13.16 -11.78
N GLY A 198 -20.79 -12.53 -10.62
CA GLY A 198 -19.62 -12.09 -9.86
C GLY A 198 -19.94 -11.46 -8.52
N VAL A 199 -18.93 -10.87 -7.89
CA VAL A 199 -19.09 -10.04 -6.70
C VAL A 199 -18.90 -8.58 -7.05
N TYR A 200 -19.86 -7.77 -6.65
CA TYR A 200 -19.81 -6.31 -6.74
C TYR A 200 -19.31 -5.73 -5.42
N PHE A 201 -18.21 -5.01 -5.49
CA PHE A 201 -17.60 -4.25 -4.40
C PHE A 201 -18.18 -2.84 -4.43
N LYS A 202 -19.18 -2.58 -3.61
CA LYS A 202 -20.00 -1.34 -3.66
C LYS A 202 -19.20 -0.06 -3.46
N GLU A 203 -18.29 -0.08 -2.48
CA GLU A 203 -17.49 1.08 -2.10
C GLU A 203 -16.16 1.20 -2.86
N ALA A 204 -15.89 0.26 -3.76
CA ALA A 204 -14.64 0.26 -4.51
C ALA A 204 -14.56 1.42 -5.51
N ALA A 205 -13.35 1.82 -5.80
CA ALA A 205 -13.06 2.94 -6.69
C ALA A 205 -11.88 2.63 -7.61
N TRP A 206 -11.73 3.45 -8.63
CA TRP A 206 -10.50 3.53 -9.39
C TRP A 206 -9.96 4.96 -9.36
N LEU A 207 -8.67 5.11 -9.53
CA LEU A 207 -8.01 6.41 -9.63
C LEU A 207 -6.77 6.33 -10.52
N SER A 208 -6.25 7.50 -10.93
CA SER A 208 -4.92 7.61 -11.50
C SER A 208 -3.87 7.62 -10.38
N PRO A 209 -3.08 6.55 -10.20
CA PRO A 209 -2.04 6.51 -9.16
C PRO A 209 -1.01 7.62 -9.35
N TYR A 210 -0.63 7.90 -10.58
CA TYR A 210 0.28 8.99 -10.94
C TYR A 210 -0.19 10.35 -10.41
N LEU A 211 -1.43 10.73 -10.74
CA LEU A 211 -1.99 12.01 -10.29
C LEU A 211 -2.26 12.03 -8.79
N TYR A 212 -2.64 10.90 -8.21
CA TYR A 212 -2.85 10.76 -6.78
C TYR A 212 -1.56 10.97 -5.98
N VAL A 213 -0.44 10.41 -6.43
CA VAL A 213 0.89 10.67 -5.85
C VAL A 213 1.24 12.16 -5.93
N LYS A 214 1.08 12.76 -7.09
CA LYS A 214 1.35 14.20 -7.26
C LYS A 214 0.48 15.08 -6.38
N SER A 215 -0.79 14.70 -6.19
CA SER A 215 -1.71 15.41 -5.29
C SER A 215 -1.27 15.36 -3.83
N HIS A 216 -0.75 14.22 -3.34
CA HIS A 216 -0.18 14.13 -1.99
C HIS A 216 1.00 15.08 -1.81
N ILE A 217 1.95 15.06 -2.74
CA ILE A 217 3.13 15.92 -2.70
C ILE A 217 2.71 17.40 -2.74
N HIS A 218 1.77 17.73 -3.62
CA HIS A 218 1.27 19.11 -3.74
C HIS A 218 0.57 19.58 -2.46
N ALA A 219 -0.25 18.70 -1.85
CA ALA A 219 -0.98 19.01 -0.61
C ALA A 219 -0.11 19.30 0.61
N CYS A 220 1.17 18.90 0.57
CA CYS A 220 2.13 19.14 1.65
C CYS A 220 3.40 19.89 1.18
N LYS A 221 3.35 20.51 0.02
CA LYS A 221 4.52 21.17 -0.62
C LYS A 221 5.25 22.16 0.30
N ALA A 222 4.54 22.83 1.19
CA ALA A 222 5.14 23.78 2.13
C ALA A 222 5.95 23.11 3.26
N SER A 223 5.74 21.82 3.50
CA SER A 223 6.29 21.07 4.63
C SER A 223 7.20 19.93 4.22
N ILE A 224 7.42 19.72 2.91
CA ILE A 224 8.30 18.68 2.39
C ILE A 224 9.36 19.27 1.45
N ASN A 225 10.58 18.74 1.55
CA ASN A 225 11.66 18.97 0.61
C ASN A 225 11.80 17.76 -0.30
N CYS A 226 11.59 17.94 -1.61
CA CYS A 226 11.70 16.87 -2.61
C CYS A 226 13.05 16.94 -3.33
N LEU A 227 13.81 15.86 -3.24
CA LEU A 227 15.09 15.66 -3.93
C LEU A 227 14.90 14.62 -5.02
N PHE A 228 14.80 15.06 -6.26
CA PHE A 228 14.69 14.21 -7.45
C PHE A 228 16.06 13.99 -8.11
N ASN A 229 16.17 12.99 -8.99
CA ASN A 229 17.43 12.54 -9.59
C ASN A 229 18.48 12.15 -8.54
N CYS A 230 18.05 11.68 -7.36
CA CYS A 230 18.89 11.32 -6.24
C CYS A 230 18.82 9.81 -5.98
N TYR A 231 19.73 9.06 -6.58
CA TYR A 231 19.81 7.62 -6.34
C TYR A 231 20.58 7.35 -5.05
N VAL A 232 19.88 6.84 -4.04
CA VAL A 232 20.48 6.43 -2.77
C VAL A 232 21.23 5.13 -2.98
N ASN A 233 22.56 5.19 -2.88
CA ASN A 233 23.45 4.04 -3.03
C ASN A 233 23.83 3.41 -1.71
N GLN A 234 24.14 4.22 -0.69
CA GLN A 234 24.57 3.75 0.63
C GLN A 234 23.81 4.46 1.75
N LEU A 235 23.66 3.73 2.84
CA LEU A 235 23.10 4.21 4.11
C LEU A 235 24.14 4.04 5.20
N HIS A 236 24.35 5.08 6.01
CA HIS A 236 25.15 5.01 7.23
C HIS A 236 24.31 5.47 8.42
N TYR A 237 24.54 4.87 9.58
CA TYR A 237 23.91 5.33 10.81
C TYR A 237 25.02 5.71 11.80
N GLU A 238 25.18 6.99 12.04
CA GLU A 238 26.25 7.56 12.85
C GLU A 238 25.70 8.67 13.73
N GLN A 239 26.13 8.69 14.98
CA GLN A 239 25.78 9.75 15.95
C GLN A 239 24.26 10.01 16.07
N GLY A 240 23.45 8.97 15.92
CA GLY A 240 21.98 9.08 15.98
C GLY A 240 21.30 9.54 14.69
N LEU A 241 22.06 9.73 13.60
CA LEU A 241 21.56 10.18 12.30
C LEU A 241 21.74 9.11 11.23
N TRP A 242 20.74 8.94 10.42
CA TRP A 242 20.83 8.27 9.13
C TRP A 242 21.41 9.24 8.11
N LYS A 243 22.44 8.82 7.40
CA LYS A 243 23.08 9.55 6.32
C LYS A 243 22.94 8.77 5.03
N LEU A 244 22.43 9.42 3.99
CA LEU A 244 22.20 8.85 2.68
C LEU A 244 23.25 9.37 1.71
N TYR A 245 23.91 8.47 0.99
CA TYR A 245 24.96 8.81 0.03
C TYR A 245 24.61 8.33 -1.38
N ASP A 246 25.01 9.10 -2.38
CA ASP A 246 24.95 8.71 -3.78
C ASP A 246 26.09 7.74 -4.17
N GLN A 247 26.17 7.36 -5.44
CA GLN A 247 27.22 6.50 -5.99
C GLN A 247 28.62 7.13 -5.98
N HIS A 248 28.70 8.44 -5.83
CA HIS A 248 29.96 9.23 -5.78
C HIS A 248 30.37 9.60 -4.35
N GLN A 249 29.70 9.01 -3.34
CA GLN A 249 29.90 9.28 -1.91
C GLN A 249 29.52 10.71 -1.50
N HIS A 250 28.70 11.43 -2.28
CA HIS A 250 28.15 12.70 -1.85
C HIS A 250 26.96 12.49 -0.93
N LEU A 251 26.93 13.25 0.15
CA LEU A 251 25.79 13.24 1.10
C LEU A 251 24.57 13.84 0.43
N ILE A 252 23.50 13.03 0.33
CA ILE A 252 22.20 13.45 -0.20
C ILE A 252 21.37 14.13 0.88
N ALA A 253 21.25 13.46 2.04
CA ALA A 253 20.44 13.93 3.17
C ALA A 253 20.86 13.23 4.46
N GLU A 254 20.54 13.87 5.60
CA GLU A 254 20.68 13.25 6.91
C GLU A 254 19.49 13.58 7.82
N ALA A 255 19.04 12.63 8.63
CA ALA A 255 17.99 12.80 9.63
C ALA A 255 18.02 11.67 10.67
N PRO A 256 17.45 11.88 11.88
CA PRO A 256 17.37 10.83 12.90
C PRO A 256 16.39 9.70 12.53
N THR A 257 15.48 9.94 11.61
CA THR A 257 14.50 8.94 11.17
C THR A 257 14.58 8.74 9.66
N LEU A 258 14.63 7.47 9.25
CA LEU A 258 14.63 7.04 7.84
C LEU A 258 13.47 6.08 7.59
N ILE A 259 12.72 6.35 6.52
CA ILE A 259 11.65 5.50 6.02
C ILE A 259 12.01 5.05 4.60
N LEU A 260 12.07 3.74 4.40
CA LEU A 260 12.30 3.15 3.08
C LEU A 260 10.93 2.81 2.45
N ALA A 261 10.57 3.55 1.42
CA ALA A 261 9.35 3.38 0.62
C ALA A 261 9.66 3.11 -0.87
N ASN A 262 10.87 2.62 -1.13
CA ASN A 262 11.44 2.38 -2.46
C ASN A 262 11.22 0.93 -2.95
N ALA A 263 10.13 0.30 -2.54
CA ALA A 263 9.69 -1.04 -2.95
C ALA A 263 10.79 -2.11 -2.81
N SER A 264 11.02 -2.90 -3.85
CA SER A 264 12.01 -4.00 -3.82
C SER A 264 13.45 -3.53 -3.66
N ASP A 265 13.78 -2.29 -4.02
CA ASP A 265 15.14 -1.75 -3.84
C ASP A 265 15.50 -1.53 -2.35
N ALA A 266 14.51 -1.54 -1.46
CA ALA A 266 14.73 -1.53 -0.01
C ALA A 266 15.59 -2.72 0.44
N THR A 267 15.49 -3.89 -0.19
CA THR A 267 16.31 -5.07 0.14
C THR A 267 17.79 -4.82 -0.11
N ARG A 268 18.14 -4.11 -1.17
CA ARG A 268 19.52 -3.74 -1.49
C ARG A 268 20.11 -2.80 -0.43
N LEU A 269 19.35 -1.79 -0.03
CA LEU A 269 19.78 -0.84 0.99
C LEU A 269 19.92 -1.51 2.36
N LEU A 270 18.93 -2.32 2.76
CA LEU A 270 18.95 -3.03 4.04
C LEU A 270 19.99 -4.13 4.09
N GLY A 271 20.32 -4.76 2.97
CA GLY A 271 21.37 -5.76 2.87
C GLY A 271 22.78 -5.26 3.23
N GLN A 272 22.96 -3.93 3.29
CA GLN A 272 24.23 -3.34 3.73
C GLN A 272 24.45 -3.48 5.25
N PHE A 273 23.40 -3.71 6.04
CA PHE A 273 23.47 -3.70 7.51
C PHE A 273 23.58 -5.07 8.14
N SER A 274 23.29 -6.14 7.49
CA SER A 274 23.64 -7.51 7.85
C SER A 274 22.70 -8.56 7.27
N SER A 275 23.14 -9.82 7.35
CA SER A 275 22.37 -11.05 7.13
C SER A 275 21.18 -11.25 8.11
N VAL A 276 20.93 -10.32 9.03
CA VAL A 276 19.98 -10.49 10.15
C VAL A 276 18.54 -10.12 9.79
N LEU A 277 18.31 -9.38 8.71
CA LEU A 277 16.97 -9.02 8.23
C LEU A 277 16.71 -9.61 6.83
N PRO A 278 16.37 -10.88 6.71
CA PRO A 278 15.94 -11.43 5.44
C PRO A 278 14.53 -10.89 5.13
N LEU A 279 14.44 -9.70 4.54
CA LEU A 279 13.23 -9.26 3.89
C LEU A 279 13.07 -10.09 2.62
N SER A 280 12.27 -11.15 2.68
CA SER A 280 11.89 -11.91 1.50
C SER A 280 10.88 -11.13 0.67
N LEU A 281 11.34 -10.10 -0.03
CA LEU A 281 10.52 -9.40 -1.02
C LEU A 281 10.67 -10.10 -2.36
N ARG A 282 9.54 -10.54 -2.90
CA ARG A 282 9.48 -11.08 -4.26
C ARG A 282 9.00 -9.98 -5.20
N THR A 283 9.84 -9.64 -6.18
CA THR A 283 9.44 -8.73 -7.25
C THR A 283 8.52 -9.47 -8.23
N VAL A 284 7.33 -8.94 -8.42
CA VAL A 284 6.38 -9.39 -9.44
C VAL A 284 6.23 -8.28 -10.46
N ARG A 285 6.57 -8.58 -11.71
CA ARG A 285 6.36 -7.64 -12.82
C ARG A 285 4.88 -7.62 -13.18
N GLY A 286 4.24 -6.47 -13.07
CA GLY A 286 2.94 -6.19 -13.67
C GLY A 286 3.12 -5.51 -15.03
N GLN A 287 2.15 -5.71 -15.91
CA GLN A 287 2.05 -4.99 -17.18
C GLN A 287 0.64 -4.45 -17.32
N VAL A 288 0.56 -3.17 -17.65
CA VAL A 288 -0.68 -2.46 -17.96
C VAL A 288 -0.61 -2.02 -19.41
N SER A 289 -1.67 -2.28 -20.16
CA SER A 289 -1.81 -1.83 -21.55
C SER A 289 -2.89 -0.74 -21.62
N ALA A 290 -2.55 0.35 -22.28
CA ALA A 290 -3.52 1.41 -22.58
C ALA A 290 -3.96 1.27 -24.04
N LEU A 291 -5.21 0.96 -24.26
CA LEU A 291 -5.81 0.79 -25.58
C LEU A 291 -6.63 2.04 -25.94
N GLU A 292 -6.66 2.36 -27.23
CA GLU A 292 -7.56 3.39 -27.73
C GLU A 292 -9.02 2.98 -27.50
N ASN A 293 -9.86 3.97 -27.27
CA ASN A 293 -11.29 3.71 -27.07
C ASN A 293 -11.90 3.02 -28.28
N HIS A 294 -12.68 1.99 -28.04
CA HIS A 294 -13.39 1.24 -29.06
C HIS A 294 -14.90 1.22 -28.75
N ALA A 295 -15.73 1.34 -29.79
CA ALA A 295 -17.18 1.47 -29.64
C ALA A 295 -17.83 0.35 -28.78
N ARG A 296 -17.29 -0.88 -28.84
CA ARG A 296 -17.81 -2.00 -28.03
C ARG A 296 -17.55 -1.86 -26.52
N ILE A 297 -16.50 -1.13 -26.14
CA ILE A 297 -16.06 -1.01 -24.74
C ILE A 297 -16.42 0.38 -24.17
N SER A 298 -16.72 1.34 -25.04
CA SER A 298 -17.07 2.71 -24.62
C SER A 298 -18.29 2.81 -23.68
N GLN A 299 -19.11 1.75 -23.64
CA GLN A 299 -20.28 1.66 -22.75
C GLN A 299 -19.93 1.14 -21.34
N LEU A 300 -18.68 0.73 -21.09
CA LEU A 300 -18.26 0.26 -19.78
C LEU A 300 -18.37 1.40 -18.74
N LYS A 301 -19.18 1.17 -17.69
CA LYS A 301 -19.52 2.19 -16.68
C LYS A 301 -18.66 2.11 -15.43
N LEU A 302 -18.11 0.93 -15.11
CA LEU A 302 -17.31 0.67 -13.94
C LEU A 302 -16.21 -0.36 -14.26
N PRO A 303 -15.14 -0.43 -13.47
CA PRO A 303 -14.09 -1.42 -13.68
C PRO A 303 -14.60 -2.85 -13.45
N VAL A 304 -14.10 -3.76 -14.29
CA VAL A 304 -14.40 -5.19 -14.20
C VAL A 304 -13.08 -5.97 -14.07
N CYS A 305 -12.99 -6.82 -13.07
CA CYS A 305 -11.85 -7.67 -12.78
C CYS A 305 -12.10 -9.13 -13.19
N TYR A 306 -11.06 -9.77 -13.67
CA TYR A 306 -10.96 -11.20 -13.95
C TYR A 306 -9.55 -11.70 -13.57
N ASP A 307 -8.77 -12.30 -14.44
CA ASP A 307 -7.32 -12.53 -14.23
C ASP A 307 -6.46 -11.26 -14.42
N GLY A 308 -7.07 -10.19 -14.85
CA GLY A 308 -6.62 -8.82 -14.92
C GLY A 308 -7.77 -7.89 -14.56
N TYR A 309 -7.76 -6.70 -15.14
CA TYR A 309 -8.89 -5.78 -15.03
C TYR A 309 -9.01 -4.92 -16.30
N ILE A 310 -10.21 -4.38 -16.49
CA ILE A 310 -10.51 -3.38 -17.52
C ILE A 310 -11.22 -2.20 -16.85
N THR A 311 -10.87 -0.99 -17.25
CA THR A 311 -11.49 0.24 -16.72
C THR A 311 -12.42 0.89 -17.74
N PRO A 312 -13.36 1.74 -17.32
CA PRO A 312 -14.00 2.69 -18.20
C PRO A 312 -12.97 3.55 -18.95
N VAL A 313 -13.45 4.24 -19.99
CA VAL A 313 -12.60 5.13 -20.78
C VAL A 313 -12.07 6.28 -19.92
N ILE A 314 -10.76 6.44 -19.90
CA ILE A 314 -10.02 7.48 -19.15
C ILE A 314 -9.16 8.25 -20.13
N ASN A 315 -9.43 9.53 -20.33
CA ASN A 315 -8.69 10.38 -21.28
C ASN A 315 -8.59 9.75 -22.69
N GLY A 316 -9.68 9.15 -23.18
CA GLY A 316 -9.74 8.51 -24.48
C GLY A 316 -9.17 7.11 -24.57
N LYS A 317 -8.63 6.58 -23.47
CA LYS A 317 -8.02 5.24 -23.38
C LYS A 317 -8.76 4.32 -22.41
N ILE A 318 -8.60 3.03 -22.63
CA ILE A 318 -9.05 1.94 -21.76
C ILE A 318 -7.81 1.28 -21.19
N ILE A 319 -7.81 0.97 -19.91
CA ILE A 319 -6.68 0.34 -19.20
C ILE A 319 -7.06 -1.08 -18.81
#